data_e2999d59e5ee2b53e7ab33500449f930
#
_entry.id   e2999d59e5ee2b53e7ab33500449f930
#
_cell.length_a   1.000
_cell.length_b   1.000
_cell.length_c   1.000
_cell.angle_alpha   90.00
_cell.angle_beta   90.00
_cell.angle_gamma   90.00
#
_symmetry.space_group_name_H-M   'P 1'
#
loop_
_entity.id
_entity.type
_entity.pdbx_description
1 polymer ?
#
loop_
_entity_poly.entity_id
_entity_poly.type
_entity_poly.pdbx_seq_one_letter_code
_entity_poly.pdbx_strand_id
1 'polypeptide(L)'
;ETLDGWYKIKSGTVTGYIAADPELIATGQEAKDLAMQNATQMAIITTDVLNVRVEPNTDSKIWTQIVKDERYPVVDQQDGFVQIDLGSVDTEDGSQDGDEKAYISTRDNNVEVRYALNEAIKFTPAKDSSSGASSDGSGSSTKQSRRSQLVNYALQFVGNRYVWGGTSLTNGVDCSGFTMRVMEKFGVSLPHYSGSQAQMGKKVTSATMKPGDLIFYAGSNGKVNHVAIYIGNGRIVHAASRRSGIKTSTWNYRTPVTIRSMLD
;
A
#
# COMPACT_ATOMS: atom_id res chain seq x y z
N GLU A 1 5.12 -3.32 27.88
CA GLU A 1 6.22 -3.96 28.66
C GLU A 1 7.53 -3.35 28.19
N THR A 2 8.35 -2.89 29.12
CA THR A 2 9.68 -2.31 28.87
C THR A 2 10.74 -3.38 29.07
N LEU A 3 11.58 -3.56 28.08
CA LEU A 3 12.84 -4.28 28.17
C LEU A 3 13.96 -3.24 28.13
N ASP A 4 15.13 -3.54 28.66
CA ASP A 4 16.24 -2.60 28.72
C ASP A 4 16.51 -1.96 27.33
N GLY A 5 16.22 -0.67 27.21
CA GLY A 5 16.32 0.10 25.95
C GLY A 5 15.27 -0.19 24.87
N TRP A 6 14.21 -0.97 25.17
CA TRP A 6 13.17 -1.32 24.19
C TRP A 6 11.75 -1.25 24.76
N TYR A 7 10.80 -0.81 23.94
CA TYR A 7 9.37 -0.95 24.22
C TYR A 7 8.79 -2.12 23.42
N LYS A 8 8.10 -3.03 24.11
CA LYS A 8 7.23 -4.00 23.45
C LYS A 8 5.92 -3.30 23.08
N ILE A 9 5.61 -3.27 21.81
CA ILE A 9 4.41 -2.63 21.28
C ILE A 9 3.47 -3.65 20.64
N LYS A 10 2.19 -3.29 20.59
CA LYS A 10 1.17 -3.96 19.79
C LYS A 10 0.49 -2.90 18.91
N SER A 11 0.43 -3.16 17.62
CA SER A 11 -0.28 -2.33 16.65
C SER A 11 -1.17 -3.25 15.79
N GLY A 12 -2.48 -3.15 15.97
CA GLY A 12 -3.42 -4.09 15.37
C GLY A 12 -3.14 -5.54 15.79
N THR A 13 -2.84 -6.39 14.82
CA THR A 13 -2.49 -7.81 15.02
C THR A 13 -0.98 -8.04 15.18
N VAL A 14 -0.16 -7.01 14.98
CA VAL A 14 1.31 -7.10 15.04
C VAL A 14 1.81 -6.77 16.42
N THR A 15 2.69 -7.62 16.93
CA THR A 15 3.47 -7.38 18.17
C THR A 15 4.95 -7.37 17.81
N GLY A 16 5.68 -6.39 18.33
CA GLY A 16 7.10 -6.22 18.06
C GLY A 16 7.79 -5.37 19.12
N TYR A 17 9.04 -5.00 18.86
CA TYR A 17 9.84 -4.17 19.73
C TYR A 17 10.34 -2.96 18.95
N ILE A 18 10.34 -1.78 19.61
CA ILE A 18 10.93 -0.55 19.10
C ILE A 18 11.92 -0.01 20.12
N ALA A 19 12.97 0.67 19.66
CA ALA A 19 13.92 1.32 20.57
C ALA A 19 13.19 2.32 21.46
N ALA A 20 13.51 2.36 22.75
CA ALA A 20 12.96 3.30 23.71
C ALA A 20 13.73 4.64 23.65
N ASP A 21 13.62 5.30 22.49
CA ASP A 21 14.25 6.59 22.23
C ASP A 21 13.23 7.71 22.53
N PRO A 22 13.44 8.53 23.57
CA PRO A 22 12.51 9.59 23.95
C PRO A 22 12.42 10.73 22.92
N GLU A 23 13.38 10.86 22.00
CA GLU A 23 13.33 11.86 20.92
C GLU A 23 12.41 11.40 19.77
N LEU A 24 12.18 10.09 19.65
CA LEU A 24 11.39 9.49 18.57
C LEU A 24 10.06 8.92 19.04
N ILE A 25 9.92 8.62 20.33
CA ILE A 25 8.78 7.88 20.89
C ILE A 25 8.10 8.68 22.00
N ALA A 26 6.93 9.21 21.71
CA ALA A 26 6.06 9.77 22.74
C ALA A 26 5.38 8.67 23.54
N THR A 27 5.21 8.88 24.86
CA THR A 27 4.51 7.94 25.75
C THR A 27 3.49 8.66 26.63
N GLY A 28 2.64 7.92 27.32
CA GLY A 28 1.69 8.49 28.28
C GLY A 28 0.66 9.45 27.66
N GLN A 29 0.47 10.61 28.26
CA GLN A 29 -0.53 11.60 27.81
C GLN A 29 -0.11 12.25 26.48
N GLU A 30 1.15 12.56 26.30
CA GLU A 30 1.69 13.13 25.06
C GLU A 30 1.39 12.23 23.85
N ALA A 31 1.61 10.92 23.97
CA ALA A 31 1.26 9.96 22.92
C ALA A 31 -0.23 9.98 22.59
N LYS A 32 -1.11 10.13 23.60
CA LYS A 32 -2.55 10.24 23.38
C LYS A 32 -2.93 11.51 22.64
N ASP A 33 -2.35 12.62 22.99
CA ASP A 33 -2.62 13.92 22.37
C ASP A 33 -2.17 13.91 20.91
N LEU A 34 -0.99 13.38 20.61
CA LEU A 34 -0.49 13.18 19.25
C LEU A 34 -1.38 12.21 18.46
N ALA A 35 -1.84 11.13 19.08
CA ALA A 35 -2.74 10.18 18.46
C ALA A 35 -4.07 10.83 18.08
N MET A 36 -4.66 11.64 18.96
CA MET A 36 -5.92 12.36 18.68
C MET A 36 -5.76 13.40 17.56
N GLN A 37 -4.60 14.08 17.49
CA GLN A 37 -4.32 15.06 16.43
C GLN A 37 -4.14 14.42 15.06
N ASN A 38 -3.67 13.16 15.01
CA ASN A 38 -3.33 12.47 13.78
C ASN A 38 -4.30 11.34 13.42
N ALA A 39 -5.33 11.11 14.24
CA ALA A 39 -6.33 10.08 13.96
C ALA A 39 -7.18 10.47 12.73
N THR A 40 -7.31 9.56 11.80
CA THR A 40 -8.17 9.69 10.64
C THR A 40 -9.41 8.81 10.82
N GLN A 41 -10.55 9.28 10.37
CA GLN A 41 -11.74 8.43 10.32
C GLN A 41 -11.56 7.37 9.24
N MET A 42 -11.63 6.10 9.63
CA MET A 42 -11.36 4.95 8.78
C MET A 42 -12.58 4.06 8.68
N ALA A 43 -12.85 3.58 7.49
CA ALA A 43 -13.76 2.47 7.21
C ALA A 43 -12.95 1.16 7.22
N ILE A 44 -13.28 0.28 8.15
CA ILE A 44 -12.64 -1.03 8.32
C ILE A 44 -13.62 -2.08 7.83
N ILE A 45 -13.18 -2.90 6.88
CA ILE A 45 -14.04 -3.90 6.24
C ILE A 45 -14.12 -5.13 7.15
N THR A 46 -15.35 -5.52 7.51
CA THR A 46 -15.63 -6.63 8.43
C THR A 46 -16.19 -7.86 7.75
N THR A 47 -16.67 -7.72 6.51
CA THR A 47 -17.17 -8.82 5.67
C THR A 47 -16.08 -9.35 4.73
N ASP A 48 -16.20 -10.59 4.29
CA ASP A 48 -15.19 -11.24 3.45
C ASP A 48 -14.98 -10.52 2.12
N VAL A 49 -16.06 -10.05 1.48
CA VAL A 49 -16.02 -9.28 0.23
C VAL A 49 -17.09 -8.19 0.28
N LEU A 50 -16.74 -6.97 -0.07
CA LEU A 50 -17.64 -5.82 -0.15
C LEU A 50 -17.52 -5.12 -1.50
N ASN A 51 -18.64 -4.82 -2.14
CA ASN A 51 -18.69 -4.07 -3.39
C ASN A 51 -18.43 -2.58 -3.14
N VAL A 52 -17.53 -2.00 -3.92
CA VAL A 52 -17.33 -0.55 -4.04
C VAL A 52 -18.12 -0.07 -5.25
N ARG A 53 -18.92 0.97 -5.06
CA ARG A 53 -19.85 1.50 -6.06
C ARG A 53 -19.55 2.94 -6.40
N VAL A 54 -19.97 3.36 -7.58
CA VAL A 54 -19.77 4.75 -8.06
C VAL A 54 -20.76 5.74 -7.45
N GLU A 55 -21.89 5.25 -6.92
CA GLU A 55 -22.92 6.05 -6.25
C GLU A 55 -23.40 5.36 -4.96
N PRO A 56 -23.97 6.11 -3.99
CA PRO A 56 -24.39 5.58 -2.69
C PRO A 56 -25.76 4.85 -2.77
N ASN A 57 -25.88 3.90 -3.70
CA ASN A 57 -27.04 3.04 -3.83
C ASN A 57 -26.64 1.64 -4.30
N THR A 58 -27.51 0.66 -4.06
CA THR A 58 -27.25 -0.75 -4.37
C THR A 58 -27.40 -1.09 -5.86
N ASP A 59 -28.00 -0.23 -6.65
CA ASP A 59 -28.25 -0.44 -8.07
C ASP A 59 -27.19 0.17 -8.95
N SER A 60 -26.33 1.02 -8.36
CA SER A 60 -25.24 1.65 -9.09
C SER A 60 -24.16 0.64 -9.51
N LYS A 61 -23.39 1.00 -10.54
CA LYS A 61 -22.30 0.21 -11.06
C LYS A 61 -21.31 -0.15 -9.95
N ILE A 62 -20.95 -1.42 -9.89
CA ILE A 62 -19.83 -1.88 -9.05
C ILE A 62 -18.52 -1.48 -9.76
N TRP A 63 -17.71 -0.70 -9.07
CA TRP A 63 -16.41 -0.31 -9.58
C TRP A 63 -15.36 -1.38 -9.29
N THR A 64 -15.29 -1.84 -8.04
CA THR A 64 -14.36 -2.88 -7.59
C THR A 64 -14.91 -3.60 -6.36
N GLN A 65 -14.16 -4.56 -5.87
CA GLN A 65 -14.43 -5.25 -4.61
C GLN A 65 -13.25 -5.08 -3.66
N ILE A 66 -13.55 -4.97 -2.39
CA ILE A 66 -12.61 -4.89 -1.28
C ILE A 66 -12.88 -6.02 -0.31
N VAL A 67 -11.88 -6.39 0.49
CA VAL A 67 -11.96 -7.58 1.34
C VAL A 67 -11.77 -7.24 2.81
N LYS A 68 -12.09 -8.21 3.65
CA LYS A 68 -11.99 -8.13 5.10
C LYS A 68 -10.62 -7.62 5.57
N ASP A 69 -10.66 -6.86 6.66
CA ASP A 69 -9.51 -6.24 7.32
C ASP A 69 -8.83 -5.11 6.53
N GLU A 70 -9.32 -4.80 5.32
CA GLU A 70 -8.89 -3.60 4.61
C GLU A 70 -9.46 -2.34 5.28
N ARG A 71 -8.71 -1.24 5.10
CA ARG A 71 -8.99 0.04 5.77
C ARG A 71 -8.84 1.18 4.79
N TYR A 72 -9.86 2.04 4.76
CA TYR A 72 -9.90 3.18 3.85
C TYR A 72 -10.26 4.45 4.62
N PRO A 73 -9.60 5.59 4.33
CA PRO A 73 -10.04 6.87 4.87
C PRO A 73 -11.48 7.16 4.45
N VAL A 74 -12.29 7.61 5.39
CA VAL A 74 -13.66 8.08 5.13
C VAL A 74 -13.61 9.51 4.64
N VAL A 75 -14.25 9.76 3.50
CA VAL A 75 -14.37 11.09 2.90
C VAL A 75 -15.68 11.74 3.32
N ASP A 76 -16.77 10.97 3.27
CA ASP A 76 -18.12 11.42 3.57
C ASP A 76 -18.98 10.25 4.08
N GLN A 77 -20.05 10.56 4.80
CA GLN A 77 -21.02 9.58 5.27
C GLN A 77 -22.42 9.97 4.82
N GLN A 78 -23.12 9.02 4.23
CA GLN A 78 -24.51 9.16 3.81
C GLN A 78 -25.33 8.00 4.39
N ASP A 79 -26.66 8.08 4.32
CA ASP A 79 -27.53 7.05 4.89
C ASP A 79 -27.23 5.66 4.30
N GLY A 80 -26.73 4.77 5.13
CA GLY A 80 -26.39 3.39 4.76
C GLY A 80 -25.14 3.23 3.87
N PHE A 81 -24.37 4.32 3.61
CA PHE A 81 -23.15 4.28 2.81
C PHE A 81 -22.06 5.20 3.40
N VAL A 82 -20.82 4.84 3.17
CA VAL A 82 -19.67 5.74 3.35
C VAL A 82 -18.95 5.91 2.04
N GLN A 83 -18.56 7.14 1.77
CA GLN A 83 -17.60 7.45 0.71
C GLN A 83 -16.20 7.23 1.26
N ILE A 84 -15.43 6.41 0.58
CA ILE A 84 -14.05 6.08 0.95
C ILE A 84 -13.07 6.63 -0.07
N ASP A 85 -11.85 6.90 0.40
CA ASP A 85 -10.73 7.25 -0.47
C ASP A 85 -9.98 5.97 -0.86
N LEU A 86 -10.17 5.52 -2.10
CA LEU A 86 -9.38 4.41 -2.67
C LEU A 86 -7.99 4.87 -3.14
N GLY A 87 -7.68 6.13 -2.98
CA GLY A 87 -6.54 6.80 -3.58
C GLY A 87 -6.86 7.25 -4.99
N SER A 88 -6.97 8.56 -5.20
CA SER A 88 -7.12 9.14 -6.53
C SER A 88 -5.89 8.81 -7.36
N VAL A 89 -6.11 8.50 -8.61
CA VAL A 89 -5.04 8.40 -9.60
C VAL A 89 -4.92 9.77 -10.22
N ASP A 90 -3.86 10.49 -9.86
CA ASP A 90 -3.53 11.71 -10.60
C ASP A 90 -3.17 11.28 -12.03
N THR A 91 -3.85 11.83 -13.02
CA THR A 91 -3.48 11.66 -14.42
C THR A 91 -2.19 12.42 -14.70
N GLU A 92 -1.37 11.92 -15.63
CA GLU A 92 -0.08 12.52 -15.97
C GLU A 92 -0.17 13.93 -16.57
N ASP A 93 -1.35 14.36 -17.00
CA ASP A 93 -1.62 15.69 -17.50
C ASP A 93 -2.04 16.69 -16.40
N GLY A 94 -2.02 16.24 -15.12
CA GLY A 94 -2.42 17.07 -13.98
C GLY A 94 -3.95 17.26 -13.88
N SER A 95 -4.73 16.70 -14.80
CA SER A 95 -6.16 16.57 -14.59
C SER A 95 -6.37 15.51 -13.52
N GLN A 96 -7.02 15.85 -12.43
CA GLN A 96 -7.62 14.84 -11.57
C GLN A 96 -8.65 14.13 -12.46
N ASP A 97 -8.37 12.89 -12.81
CA ASP A 97 -9.41 12.01 -13.33
C ASP A 97 -10.42 11.95 -12.20
N GLY A 98 -11.50 12.71 -12.41
CA GLY A 98 -12.34 13.30 -11.39
C GLY A 98 -12.56 12.38 -10.23
N ASP A 99 -12.70 12.92 -9.04
CA ASP A 99 -13.10 12.26 -7.81
C ASP A 99 -14.10 11.14 -8.12
N GLU A 100 -13.61 9.98 -8.60
CA GLU A 100 -14.47 8.83 -8.76
C GLU A 100 -14.86 8.45 -7.34
N LYS A 101 -16.05 8.92 -6.99
CA LYS A 101 -16.62 8.72 -5.66
C LYS A 101 -16.80 7.23 -5.44
N ALA A 102 -16.10 6.70 -4.47
CA ALA A 102 -16.13 5.30 -4.10
C ALA A 102 -17.03 5.12 -2.88
N TYR A 103 -18.16 4.46 -3.05
CA TYR A 103 -19.10 4.23 -1.98
C TYR A 103 -19.15 2.77 -1.58
N ILE A 104 -19.19 2.50 -0.28
CA ILE A 104 -19.41 1.17 0.30
C ILE A 104 -20.60 1.20 1.25
N SER A 105 -21.37 0.11 1.27
CA SER A 105 -22.52 -0.02 2.15
C SER A 105 -22.07 -0.33 3.58
N THR A 106 -22.65 0.40 4.55
CA THR A 106 -22.45 0.15 5.98
C THR A 106 -23.54 -0.77 6.57
N ARG A 107 -24.48 -1.24 5.75
CA ARG A 107 -25.53 -2.16 6.18
C ARG A 107 -24.93 -3.52 6.55
N ASP A 108 -25.67 -4.28 7.33
CA ASP A 108 -25.30 -5.65 7.71
C ASP A 108 -23.94 -5.76 8.44
N ASN A 109 -23.52 -4.70 9.11
CA ASN A 109 -22.22 -4.61 9.78
C ASN A 109 -21.03 -4.90 8.86
N ASN A 110 -21.15 -4.58 7.58
CA ASN A 110 -20.08 -4.80 6.60
C ASN A 110 -18.85 -3.93 6.83
N VAL A 111 -19.03 -2.81 7.56
CA VAL A 111 -18.01 -1.79 7.76
C VAL A 111 -18.07 -1.27 9.18
N GLU A 112 -16.97 -1.24 9.88
CA GLU A 112 -16.77 -0.48 11.11
C GLU A 112 -16.15 0.89 10.76
N VAL A 113 -16.85 1.98 11.10
CA VAL A 113 -16.32 3.34 10.91
C VAL A 113 -15.86 3.88 12.27
N ARG A 114 -14.56 4.14 12.40
CA ARG A 114 -13.98 4.70 13.62
C ARG A 114 -12.76 5.56 13.34
N TYR A 115 -12.41 6.41 14.29
CA TYR A 115 -11.11 7.07 14.25
C TYR A 115 -10.01 6.07 14.57
N ALA A 116 -9.00 6.02 13.73
CA ALA A 116 -7.87 5.12 13.89
C ALA A 116 -6.57 5.77 13.39
N LEU A 117 -5.47 5.38 14.01
CA LEU A 117 -4.14 5.59 13.48
C LEU A 117 -3.80 4.46 12.49
N ASN A 118 -2.80 4.70 11.65
CA ASN A 118 -2.25 3.63 10.83
C ASN A 118 -1.70 2.52 11.74
N GLU A 119 -2.10 1.29 11.48
CA GLU A 119 -1.61 0.13 12.21
C GLU A 119 -0.45 -0.53 11.47
N ALA A 120 0.47 -1.12 12.23
CA ALA A 120 1.57 -1.88 11.65
C ALA A 120 1.03 -3.09 10.87
N ILE A 121 1.61 -3.31 9.69
CA ILE A 121 1.31 -4.46 8.84
C ILE A 121 2.31 -5.56 9.16
N LYS A 122 1.81 -6.76 9.52
CA LYS A 122 2.68 -7.92 9.72
C LYS A 122 3.35 -8.28 8.39
N PHE A 123 4.65 -8.10 8.34
CA PHE A 123 5.44 -8.57 7.22
C PHE A 123 5.62 -10.09 7.34
N THR A 124 5.11 -10.84 6.38
CA THR A 124 5.42 -12.26 6.21
C THR A 124 6.31 -12.37 4.98
N PRO A 125 7.62 -12.72 5.14
CA PRO A 125 8.46 -12.97 3.98
C PRO A 125 7.83 -14.05 3.12
N ALA A 126 7.81 -13.86 1.79
CA ALA A 126 7.39 -14.91 0.88
C ALA A 126 8.28 -16.15 1.13
N LYS A 127 7.67 -17.32 1.39
CA LYS A 127 8.40 -18.59 1.40
C LYS A 127 8.91 -18.82 0.00
N ASP A 128 10.24 -18.77 -0.17
CA ASP A 128 10.86 -19.23 -1.42
C ASP A 128 10.51 -20.72 -1.61
N SER A 129 9.67 -20.99 -2.60
CA SER A 129 9.41 -22.36 -3.06
C SER A 129 10.60 -22.82 -3.91
N SER A 130 11.76 -23.01 -3.29
CA SER A 130 12.85 -23.76 -3.87
C SER A 130 13.03 -25.06 -3.10
N SER A 131 12.31 -26.09 -3.55
CA SER A 131 12.64 -27.47 -3.24
C SER A 131 13.95 -27.84 -3.95
N GLY A 132 14.99 -28.12 -3.20
CA GLY A 132 16.26 -28.63 -3.76
C GLY A 132 17.35 -28.79 -2.72
N ALA A 133 17.30 -29.87 -2.01
CA ALA A 133 18.39 -30.72 -1.43
C ALA A 133 19.61 -30.10 -0.75
N SER A 134 19.71 -30.48 0.53
CA SER A 134 20.88 -31.08 1.24
C SER A 134 22.01 -30.24 1.76
N SER A 135 22.05 -30.28 3.05
CA SER A 135 23.13 -30.60 4.00
C SER A 135 24.11 -29.51 4.45
N ASP A 136 24.06 -29.41 5.75
CA ASP A 136 25.14 -29.16 6.72
C ASP A 136 25.62 -27.73 7.02
N GLY A 137 25.52 -27.43 8.31
CA GLY A 137 26.53 -26.68 9.05
C GLY A 137 26.22 -25.24 9.43
N SER A 138 25.62 -25.05 10.61
CA SER A 138 25.91 -23.99 11.60
C SER A 138 26.14 -22.54 11.10
N GLY A 139 25.26 -21.63 11.54
CA GLY A 139 25.50 -20.18 11.45
C GLY A 139 24.46 -19.46 10.61
N SER A 140 23.19 -19.49 10.98
CA SER A 140 22.11 -18.90 10.17
C SER A 140 21.93 -17.40 10.44
N SER A 141 22.66 -16.58 9.70
CA SER A 141 22.10 -15.33 9.24
C SER A 141 21.42 -15.61 7.89
N THR A 142 20.12 -15.83 7.87
CA THR A 142 19.34 -16.01 6.64
C THR A 142 19.52 -14.78 5.77
N LYS A 143 20.35 -14.88 4.72
CA LYS A 143 20.48 -13.82 3.69
C LYS A 143 19.10 -13.59 3.09
N GLN A 144 18.48 -12.47 3.44
CA GLN A 144 17.19 -12.05 2.91
C GLN A 144 17.30 -11.91 1.38
N SER A 145 16.34 -12.45 0.62
CA SER A 145 16.37 -12.36 -0.84
C SER A 145 16.35 -10.90 -1.29
N ARG A 146 16.94 -10.60 -2.47
CA ARG A 146 16.96 -9.26 -3.07
C ARG A 146 15.54 -8.67 -3.20
N ARG A 147 14.55 -9.49 -3.53
CA ARG A 147 13.13 -9.11 -3.64
C ARG A 147 12.54 -8.73 -2.27
N SER A 148 12.81 -9.52 -1.23
CA SER A 148 12.37 -9.20 0.12
C SER A 148 13.01 -7.93 0.67
N GLN A 149 14.28 -7.69 0.35
CA GLN A 149 14.97 -6.45 0.72
C GLN A 149 14.35 -5.23 0.01
N LEU A 150 13.99 -5.37 -1.27
CA LEU A 150 13.31 -4.31 -2.02
C LEU A 150 11.95 -3.97 -1.40
N VAL A 151 11.15 -4.96 -1.10
CA VAL A 151 9.83 -4.78 -0.47
C VAL A 151 9.98 -4.09 0.89
N ASN A 152 10.89 -4.56 1.73
CA ASN A 152 11.15 -3.95 3.03
C ASN A 152 11.61 -2.49 2.90
N TYR A 153 12.47 -2.21 1.93
CA TYR A 153 12.91 -0.85 1.65
C TYR A 153 11.75 0.04 1.20
N ALA A 154 10.91 -0.44 0.30
CA ALA A 154 9.74 0.31 -0.18
C ALA A 154 8.74 0.62 0.96
N LEU A 155 8.52 -0.32 1.86
CA LEU A 155 7.59 -0.17 2.98
C LEU A 155 8.02 0.86 4.02
N GLN A 156 9.31 1.20 4.11
CA GLN A 156 9.82 2.23 5.03
C GLN A 156 9.26 3.63 4.72
N PHE A 157 8.79 3.86 3.51
CA PHE A 157 8.29 5.16 3.06
C PHE A 157 6.77 5.31 3.17
N VAL A 158 6.06 4.28 3.63
CA VAL A 158 4.61 4.36 3.87
C VAL A 158 4.30 5.47 4.85
N GLY A 159 3.33 6.34 4.49
CA GLY A 159 2.98 7.54 5.24
C GLY A 159 3.65 8.82 4.71
N ASN A 160 4.69 8.73 3.89
CA ASN A 160 5.31 9.90 3.28
C ASN A 160 4.41 10.50 2.20
N ARG A 161 4.54 11.81 1.98
CA ARG A 161 3.64 12.56 1.12
C ARG A 161 3.84 12.28 -0.37
N TYR A 162 2.76 12.34 -1.10
CA TYR A 162 2.75 12.38 -2.56
C TYR A 162 3.03 13.80 -3.08
N VAL A 163 3.87 13.92 -4.08
CA VAL A 163 4.10 15.16 -4.84
C VAL A 163 4.18 14.80 -6.32
N TRP A 164 3.31 15.36 -7.14
CA TRP A 164 3.33 15.17 -8.60
C TRP A 164 4.68 15.61 -9.19
N GLY A 165 5.28 14.76 -10.04
CA GLY A 165 6.63 15.00 -10.57
C GLY A 165 7.74 14.88 -9.52
N GLY A 166 7.40 14.51 -8.28
CA GLY A 166 8.36 14.35 -7.20
C GLY A 166 9.18 13.08 -7.33
N THR A 167 10.43 13.15 -6.87
CA THR A 167 11.39 12.02 -6.88
C THR A 167 12.05 11.79 -5.54
N SER A 168 11.61 12.46 -4.48
CA SER A 168 12.16 12.29 -3.14
C SER A 168 11.29 11.37 -2.30
N LEU A 169 11.81 10.21 -1.92
CA LEU A 169 11.09 9.23 -1.09
C LEU A 169 10.64 9.79 0.26
N THR A 170 11.32 10.83 0.78
CA THR A 170 11.02 11.45 2.08
C THR A 170 10.32 12.80 1.95
N ASN A 171 10.64 13.61 0.91
CA ASN A 171 10.14 14.97 0.77
C ASN A 171 8.97 15.09 -0.22
N GLY A 172 8.60 13.99 -0.87
CA GLY A 172 7.48 13.90 -1.78
C GLY A 172 7.83 13.25 -3.12
N VAL A 173 7.00 12.31 -3.52
CA VAL A 173 7.23 11.45 -4.68
C VAL A 173 5.90 11.10 -5.33
N ASP A 174 5.86 10.97 -6.67
CA ASP A 174 4.73 10.40 -7.40
C ASP A 174 4.87 8.88 -7.60
N CYS A 175 3.91 8.24 -8.24
CA CYS A 175 3.88 6.79 -8.38
C CYS A 175 5.09 6.24 -9.15
N SER A 176 5.45 6.87 -10.28
CA SER A 176 6.60 6.46 -11.12
C SER A 176 7.94 6.88 -10.51
N GLY A 177 8.00 8.00 -9.82
CA GLY A 177 9.16 8.42 -9.04
C GLY A 177 9.43 7.48 -7.87
N PHE A 178 8.39 7.01 -7.19
CA PHE A 178 8.51 6.03 -6.12
C PHE A 178 9.13 4.73 -6.61
N THR A 179 8.57 4.13 -7.65
CA THR A 179 9.11 2.89 -8.23
C THR A 179 10.52 3.10 -8.79
N MET A 180 10.78 4.22 -9.46
CA MET A 180 12.10 4.58 -9.95
C MET A 180 13.14 4.60 -8.82
N ARG A 181 12.88 5.31 -7.73
CA ARG A 181 13.84 5.44 -6.61
C ARG A 181 14.01 4.16 -5.82
N VAL A 182 12.94 3.41 -5.61
CA VAL A 182 13.03 2.11 -4.95
C VAL A 182 13.87 1.15 -5.80
N MET A 183 13.61 1.05 -7.08
CA MET A 183 14.34 0.17 -8.01
C MET A 183 15.80 0.57 -8.19
N GLU A 184 16.09 1.87 -8.24
CA GLU A 184 17.47 2.42 -8.30
C GLU A 184 18.33 1.93 -7.14
N LYS A 185 17.79 1.88 -5.91
CA LYS A 185 18.47 1.32 -4.73
C LYS A 185 18.93 -0.12 -4.94
N PHE A 186 18.26 -0.85 -5.81
CA PHE A 186 18.54 -2.25 -6.15
C PHE A 186 19.20 -2.40 -7.53
N GLY A 187 19.80 -1.33 -8.06
CA GLY A 187 20.58 -1.36 -9.31
C GLY A 187 19.74 -1.47 -10.58
N VAL A 188 18.44 -1.16 -10.52
CA VAL A 188 17.55 -1.11 -11.68
C VAL A 188 17.21 0.34 -12.01
N SER A 189 17.62 0.82 -13.17
CA SER A 189 17.33 2.18 -13.65
C SER A 189 15.98 2.18 -14.39
N LEU A 190 15.07 3.02 -13.95
CA LEU A 190 13.75 3.23 -14.56
C LEU A 190 13.56 4.70 -14.94
N PRO A 191 12.85 4.99 -16.06
CA PRO A 191 12.44 6.36 -16.37
C PRO A 191 11.38 6.87 -15.38
N HIS A 192 11.31 8.19 -15.19
CA HIS A 192 10.28 8.81 -14.37
C HIS A 192 8.98 9.01 -15.19
N TYR A 193 8.41 7.91 -15.68
CA TYR A 193 7.16 7.86 -16.42
C TYR A 193 6.58 6.45 -16.39
N SER A 194 5.37 6.29 -15.82
CA SER A 194 4.75 4.97 -15.65
C SER A 194 4.49 4.24 -16.96
N GLY A 195 4.11 4.97 -18.01
CA GLY A 195 3.91 4.40 -19.35
C GLY A 195 5.19 3.80 -19.95
N SER A 196 6.34 4.44 -19.76
CA SER A 196 7.64 3.90 -20.19
C SER A 196 8.09 2.72 -19.33
N GLN A 197 7.90 2.80 -18.00
CA GLN A 197 8.18 1.67 -17.09
C GLN A 197 7.36 0.43 -17.46
N ALA A 198 6.11 0.59 -17.91
CA ALA A 198 5.23 -0.50 -18.33
C ALA A 198 5.74 -1.27 -19.57
N GLN A 199 6.68 -0.71 -20.32
CA GLN A 199 7.30 -1.36 -21.47
C GLN A 199 8.62 -2.08 -21.11
N MET A 200 9.12 -1.90 -19.90
CA MET A 200 10.39 -2.46 -19.44
C MET A 200 10.21 -3.81 -18.74
N GLY A 201 11.31 -4.51 -18.58
CA GLY A 201 11.34 -5.78 -17.86
C GLY A 201 10.57 -6.91 -18.52
N LYS A 202 10.52 -8.04 -17.85
CA LYS A 202 9.82 -9.24 -18.32
C LYS A 202 8.34 -9.16 -17.95
N LYS A 203 7.45 -9.38 -18.93
CA LYS A 203 6.00 -9.50 -18.66
C LYS A 203 5.71 -10.77 -17.85
N VAL A 204 4.96 -10.63 -16.78
CA VAL A 204 4.49 -11.72 -15.93
C VAL A 204 2.97 -11.66 -15.78
N THR A 205 2.37 -12.72 -15.26
CA THR A 205 0.92 -12.79 -15.00
C THR A 205 0.66 -12.64 -13.49
N SER A 206 -0.60 -12.40 -13.13
CA SER A 206 -1.01 -12.38 -11.71
C SER A 206 -0.77 -13.73 -11.00
N ALA A 207 -0.78 -14.83 -11.72
CA ALA A 207 -0.49 -16.16 -11.16
C ALA A 207 1.02 -16.40 -10.91
N THR A 208 1.89 -15.64 -11.58
CA THR A 208 3.35 -15.83 -11.53
C THR A 208 4.11 -14.63 -10.95
N MET A 209 3.40 -13.55 -10.64
CA MET A 209 4.02 -12.35 -10.05
C MET A 209 4.62 -12.65 -8.68
N LYS A 210 5.75 -12.02 -8.42
CA LYS A 210 6.52 -12.17 -7.18
C LYS A 210 6.67 -10.81 -6.49
N PRO A 211 6.89 -10.78 -5.17
CA PRO A 211 7.22 -9.53 -4.46
C PRO A 211 8.34 -8.78 -5.17
N GLY A 212 8.17 -7.46 -5.33
CA GLY A 212 9.06 -6.60 -6.11
C GLY A 212 8.71 -6.44 -7.58
N ASP A 213 7.73 -7.17 -8.11
CA ASP A 213 7.22 -6.92 -9.47
C ASP A 213 6.38 -5.63 -9.50
N LEU A 214 6.37 -4.96 -10.64
CA LEU A 214 5.61 -3.72 -10.86
C LEU A 214 4.28 -4.03 -11.51
N ILE A 215 3.21 -3.47 -10.95
CA ILE A 215 1.85 -3.58 -11.46
C ILE A 215 1.43 -2.22 -12.01
N PHE A 216 0.92 -2.21 -13.24
CA PHE A 216 0.54 -1.00 -13.96
C PHE A 216 -0.97 -0.95 -14.20
N TYR A 217 -1.54 0.23 -14.04
CA TYR A 217 -2.97 0.50 -14.17
C TYR A 217 -3.20 1.60 -15.20
N ALA A 218 -4.34 1.53 -15.90
CA ALA A 218 -4.73 2.54 -16.88
C ALA A 218 -5.89 3.40 -16.37
N GLY A 219 -5.98 4.62 -16.85
CA GLY A 219 -7.14 5.46 -16.72
C GLY A 219 -8.28 5.04 -17.65
N SER A 220 -9.38 5.80 -17.66
CA SER A 220 -10.54 5.59 -18.53
C SER A 220 -10.20 5.64 -20.03
N ASN A 221 -9.14 6.35 -20.39
CA ASN A 221 -8.62 6.45 -21.76
C ASN A 221 -7.76 5.25 -22.20
N GLY A 222 -7.58 4.24 -21.35
CA GLY A 222 -6.76 3.06 -21.61
C GLY A 222 -5.24 3.27 -21.53
N LYS A 223 -4.78 4.50 -21.25
CA LYS A 223 -3.35 4.80 -21.09
C LYS A 223 -2.90 4.47 -19.66
N VAL A 224 -1.69 3.93 -19.52
CA VAL A 224 -1.06 3.69 -18.21
C VAL A 224 -0.86 5.03 -17.51
N ASN A 225 -1.43 5.15 -16.33
CA ASN A 225 -1.36 6.37 -15.52
C ASN A 225 -0.95 6.11 -14.06
N HIS A 226 -0.73 4.85 -13.69
CA HIS A 226 -0.30 4.50 -12.34
C HIS A 226 0.55 3.26 -12.31
N VAL A 227 1.45 3.18 -11.32
CA VAL A 227 2.32 2.03 -11.07
C VAL A 227 2.46 1.79 -9.58
N ALA A 228 2.57 0.52 -9.19
CA ALA A 228 2.74 0.07 -7.83
C ALA A 228 3.74 -1.09 -7.75
N ILE A 229 4.33 -1.31 -6.58
CA ILE A 229 5.21 -2.45 -6.28
C ILE A 229 4.38 -3.52 -5.60
N TYR A 230 4.36 -4.73 -6.15
CA TYR A 230 3.75 -5.88 -5.48
C TYR A 230 4.59 -6.30 -4.27
N ILE A 231 3.94 -6.45 -3.12
CA ILE A 231 4.62 -6.79 -1.86
C ILE A 231 4.29 -8.19 -1.35
N GLY A 232 3.53 -8.97 -2.13
CA GLY A 232 3.07 -10.30 -1.74
C GLY A 232 1.68 -10.28 -1.10
N ASN A 233 1.09 -11.46 -0.93
CA ASN A 233 -0.21 -11.66 -0.25
C ASN A 233 -1.36 -10.80 -0.81
N GLY A 234 -1.38 -10.61 -2.13
CA GLY A 234 -2.40 -9.79 -2.78
C GLY A 234 -2.29 -8.29 -2.53
N ARG A 235 -1.14 -7.79 -2.04
CA ARG A 235 -0.94 -6.39 -1.66
C ARG A 235 0.11 -5.70 -2.51
N ILE A 236 -0.04 -4.37 -2.59
CA ILE A 236 0.92 -3.45 -3.23
C ILE A 236 1.31 -2.34 -2.27
N VAL A 237 2.44 -1.70 -2.55
CA VAL A 237 2.81 -0.39 -1.99
C VAL A 237 2.99 0.60 -3.15
N HIS A 238 2.45 1.79 -3.00
CA HIS A 238 2.46 2.82 -4.04
C HIS A 238 2.35 4.24 -3.46
N ALA A 239 2.91 5.21 -4.17
CA ALA A 239 2.57 6.61 -3.95
C ALA A 239 1.22 6.86 -4.64
N ALA A 240 0.14 6.93 -3.85
CA ALA A 240 -1.21 6.81 -4.35
C ALA A 240 -1.81 8.16 -4.79
N SER A 241 -1.78 9.18 -3.93
CA SER A 241 -2.33 10.51 -4.22
C SER A 241 -1.78 11.57 -3.25
N ARG A 242 -2.01 12.85 -3.55
CA ARG A 242 -1.65 13.97 -2.66
C ARG A 242 -2.30 13.85 -1.29
N ARG A 243 -3.49 13.26 -1.22
CA ARG A 243 -4.25 13.12 0.02
C ARG A 243 -3.74 11.96 0.88
N SER A 244 -3.41 10.83 0.26
CA SER A 244 -3.08 9.60 0.97
C SER A 244 -1.58 9.28 1.03
N GLY A 245 -0.76 9.99 0.25
CA GLY A 245 0.68 9.75 0.23
C GLY A 245 1.05 8.34 -0.26
N ILE A 246 2.13 7.82 0.28
CA ILE A 246 2.57 6.45 0.05
C ILE A 246 1.81 5.52 0.99
N LYS A 247 1.12 4.52 0.44
CA LYS A 247 0.31 3.56 1.21
C LYS A 247 0.35 2.16 0.63
N THR A 248 -0.25 1.21 1.32
CA THR A 248 -0.53 -0.12 0.79
C THR A 248 -2.00 -0.24 0.37
N SER A 249 -2.26 -1.04 -0.65
CA SER A 249 -3.60 -1.36 -1.15
C SER A 249 -3.64 -2.82 -1.62
N THR A 250 -4.81 -3.34 -1.99
CA THR A 250 -4.90 -4.60 -2.73
C THR A 250 -4.38 -4.41 -4.15
N TRP A 251 -3.74 -5.43 -4.72
CA TRP A 251 -3.15 -5.33 -6.05
C TRP A 251 -4.18 -5.14 -7.16
N ASN A 252 -5.41 -5.58 -6.93
CA ASN A 252 -6.52 -5.56 -7.90
C ASN A 252 -7.57 -4.50 -7.57
N TYR A 253 -7.24 -3.48 -6.74
CA TYR A 253 -8.14 -2.35 -6.46
C TYR A 253 -8.58 -1.61 -7.74
N ARG A 254 -7.78 -1.71 -8.80
CA ARG A 254 -8.08 -1.38 -10.19
C ARG A 254 -7.68 -2.56 -11.07
N THR A 255 -8.28 -2.72 -12.24
CA THR A 255 -7.88 -3.76 -13.20
C THR A 255 -6.48 -3.47 -13.74
N PRO A 256 -5.47 -4.31 -13.44
CA PRO A 256 -4.13 -4.13 -13.99
C PRO A 256 -4.10 -4.32 -15.50
N VAL A 257 -3.35 -3.50 -16.21
CA VAL A 257 -3.15 -3.65 -17.66
C VAL A 257 -1.90 -4.46 -17.99
N THR A 258 -0.89 -4.41 -17.15
CA THR A 258 0.31 -5.25 -17.28
C THR A 258 1.03 -5.37 -15.95
N ILE A 259 1.78 -6.46 -15.81
CA ILE A 259 2.67 -6.70 -14.66
C ILE A 259 4.06 -6.98 -15.23
N ARG A 260 5.09 -6.37 -14.65
CA ARG A 260 6.48 -6.47 -15.10
C ARG A 260 7.42 -6.88 -13.99
N SER A 261 8.27 -7.85 -14.26
CA SER A 261 9.41 -8.18 -13.41
C SER A 261 10.64 -7.43 -13.88
N MET A 262 11.28 -6.70 -12.95
CA MET A 262 12.48 -5.89 -13.22
C MET A 262 13.74 -6.51 -12.60
N LEU A 263 13.62 -7.58 -11.85
CA LEU A 263 14.69 -8.13 -11.01
C LEU A 263 15.24 -9.49 -11.49
N ASP A 264 14.87 -9.96 -12.64
CA ASP A 264 15.33 -11.27 -13.17
C ASP A 264 16.14 -11.10 -14.43
#